data_b1db0562a41e9471646d39eb6dbf0a71
#
_entry.id   b1db0562a41e9471646d39eb6dbf0a71
#
_cell.length_a   1.000
_cell.length_b   1.000
_cell.length_c   1.000
_cell.angle_alpha   90.00
_cell.angle_beta   90.00
_cell.angle_gamma   90.00
#
_symmetry.space_group_name_H-M   'P 1'
#
loop_
_entity.id
_entity.type
_entity.pdbx_description
1 polymer ?
#
loop_
_entity_poly.entity_id
_entity_poly.type
_entity_poly.pdbx_seq_one_letter_code
_entity_poly.pdbx_strand_id
1 'polypeptide(L)'
;MLLEAELAARGETQSPSGSEYLGRKTSGTVGRRSYARSEAISGDRNCSDFTSGAEAQRFFLATGGPVSDLHGLDRDGDGNACEWGKTLRSSVSSHRQYVARQTSAARSYQSSSRCYVGPRGGSYTITPSGSKNYGGC
;
A
#
# COMPACT_ATOMS: atom_id res chain seq x y z
N MET A 1 13.05 5.02 -2.45
CA MET A 1 12.54 4.96 -3.84
C MET A 1 13.30 3.96 -4.72
N LEU A 2 14.62 4.11 -4.91
CA LEU A 2 15.38 3.22 -5.81
C LEU A 2 15.31 1.75 -5.38
N LEU A 3 15.56 1.45 -4.10
CA LEU A 3 15.49 0.09 -3.56
C LEU A 3 14.10 -0.53 -3.73
N GLU A 4 13.05 0.24 -3.48
CA GLU A 4 11.66 -0.19 -3.61
C GLU A 4 11.30 -0.55 -5.06
N ALA A 5 11.71 0.29 -6.02
CA ALA A 5 11.52 0.04 -7.44
C ALA A 5 12.33 -1.16 -7.93
N GLU A 6 13.55 -1.33 -7.44
CA GLU A 6 14.42 -2.44 -7.83
C GLU A 6 13.90 -3.79 -7.33
N LEU A 7 13.44 -3.86 -6.08
CA LEU A 7 12.81 -5.06 -5.52
C LEU A 7 11.54 -5.43 -6.29
N ALA A 8 10.68 -4.45 -6.57
CA ALA A 8 9.46 -4.69 -7.33
C ALA A 8 9.74 -5.11 -8.78
N ALA A 9 10.77 -4.57 -9.44
CA ALA A 9 11.18 -4.97 -10.78
C ALA A 9 11.71 -6.41 -10.85
N ARG A 10 12.27 -6.91 -9.75
CA ARG A 10 12.69 -8.31 -9.59
C ARG A 10 11.55 -9.25 -9.23
N GLY A 11 10.33 -8.76 -9.08
CA GLY A 11 9.17 -9.55 -8.65
C GLY A 11 9.13 -9.80 -7.14
N GLU A 12 10.00 -9.18 -6.37
CA GLU A 12 10.00 -9.22 -4.91
C GLU A 12 8.99 -8.21 -4.37
N THR A 13 7.72 -8.58 -4.39
CA THR A 13 6.67 -7.78 -3.75
C THR A 13 6.63 -8.10 -2.27
N GLN A 14 6.76 -7.07 -1.45
CA GLN A 14 6.53 -7.21 -0.02
C GLN A 14 5.08 -7.61 0.23
N SER A 15 4.87 -8.58 1.10
CA SER A 15 3.54 -9.06 1.43
C SER A 15 2.68 -7.92 1.99
N PRO A 16 1.43 -7.74 1.53
CA PRO A 16 0.53 -6.75 2.09
C PRO A 16 0.23 -6.96 3.59
N SER A 17 0.56 -8.13 4.13
CA SER A 17 0.41 -8.46 5.55
C SER A 17 1.57 -7.96 6.43
N GLY A 18 2.71 -7.56 5.84
CA GLY A 18 3.86 -7.10 6.60
C GLY A 18 3.73 -5.64 7.07
N SER A 19 4.52 -5.26 8.05
CA SER A 19 4.66 -3.85 8.48
C SER A 19 5.34 -2.98 7.43
N GLU A 20 6.13 -3.58 6.55
CA GLU A 20 6.76 -2.94 5.40
C GLU A 20 6.09 -3.44 4.12
N TYR A 21 5.46 -2.55 3.41
CA TYR A 21 4.80 -2.81 2.13
C TYR A 21 5.12 -1.72 1.12
N LEU A 22 5.01 -2.06 -0.15
CA LEU A 22 5.31 -1.15 -1.26
C LEU A 22 4.43 0.10 -1.19
N GLY A 23 5.05 1.28 -1.27
CA GLY A 23 4.35 2.56 -1.24
C GLY A 23 4.03 3.12 0.14
N ARG A 24 4.38 2.43 1.22
CA ARG A 24 4.12 2.90 2.60
C ARG A 24 4.60 4.32 2.84
N LYS A 25 5.82 4.64 2.39
CA LYS A 25 6.43 5.96 2.58
C LYS A 25 6.26 6.89 1.37
N THR A 26 6.09 6.33 0.20
CA THR A 26 6.19 7.05 -1.07
C THR A 26 4.84 7.33 -1.75
N SER A 27 3.78 6.58 -1.43
CA SER A 27 2.47 6.77 -2.05
C SER A 27 1.82 8.14 -1.79
N GLY A 28 2.19 8.82 -0.72
CA GLY A 28 1.66 10.14 -0.36
C GLY A 28 2.10 11.27 -1.30
N THR A 29 3.17 11.07 -2.06
CA THR A 29 3.69 12.05 -3.03
C THR A 29 3.18 11.83 -4.45
N VAL A 30 2.52 10.70 -4.71
CA VAL A 30 1.99 10.35 -6.04
C VAL A 30 0.98 11.39 -6.52
N GLY A 31 1.23 11.95 -7.72
CA GLY A 31 0.43 13.00 -8.34
C GLY A 31 0.72 14.41 -7.80
N ARG A 32 1.75 14.58 -6.98
CA ARG A 32 2.17 15.90 -6.46
C ARG A 32 3.46 16.31 -7.15
N ARG A 33 3.39 17.32 -8.01
CA ARG A 33 4.58 17.84 -8.69
C ARG A 33 5.66 18.25 -7.68
N SER A 34 6.85 17.71 -7.84
CA SER A 34 8.00 17.92 -6.94
C SER A 34 9.17 18.63 -7.62
N TYR A 35 9.21 18.68 -8.96
CA TYR A 35 10.28 19.31 -9.73
C TYR A 35 9.78 19.83 -11.08
N ALA A 36 10.57 20.72 -11.72
CA ALA A 36 10.32 21.18 -13.08
C ALA A 36 10.91 20.15 -14.06
N ARG A 37 10.08 19.68 -15.00
CA ARG A 37 10.52 18.74 -16.04
C ARG A 37 11.49 19.43 -17.01
N SER A 38 12.55 18.73 -17.39
CA SER A 38 13.38 19.07 -18.55
C SER A 38 12.72 18.62 -19.86
N GLU A 39 13.14 19.19 -20.97
CA GLU A 39 12.73 18.69 -22.29
C GLU A 39 13.33 17.31 -22.54
N ALA A 40 12.51 16.39 -23.07
CA ALA A 40 12.95 15.06 -23.43
C ALA A 40 13.98 15.11 -24.59
N ILE A 41 14.96 14.23 -24.54
CA ILE A 41 15.98 14.10 -25.57
C ILE A 41 15.45 13.35 -26.80
N SER A 42 16.06 13.58 -27.96
CA SER A 42 15.77 12.79 -29.16
C SER A 42 16.22 11.33 -28.97
N GLY A 43 15.35 10.37 -29.33
CA GLY A 43 15.62 8.93 -29.14
C GLY A 43 15.35 8.46 -27.71
N ASP A 44 14.46 9.14 -27.00
CA ASP A 44 14.04 8.79 -25.66
C ASP A 44 13.31 7.44 -25.58
N ARG A 45 13.36 6.82 -24.41
CA ARG A 45 12.53 5.64 -24.09
C ARG A 45 11.16 6.06 -23.61
N ASN A 46 10.16 5.31 -24.02
CA ASN A 46 8.78 5.52 -23.64
C ASN A 46 8.32 4.47 -22.60
N CYS A 47 7.19 4.73 -21.95
CA CYS A 47 6.63 3.80 -20.98
C CYS A 47 6.35 2.40 -21.55
N SER A 48 6.06 2.31 -22.84
CA SER A 48 5.83 1.04 -23.56
C SER A 48 7.10 0.18 -23.75
N ASP A 49 8.28 0.76 -23.56
CA ASP A 49 9.56 0.05 -23.68
C ASP A 49 9.92 -0.76 -22.43
N PHE A 50 9.13 -0.62 -21.38
CA PHE A 50 9.34 -1.31 -20.11
C PHE A 50 8.24 -2.33 -19.85
N THR A 51 8.63 -3.45 -19.23
CA THR A 51 7.71 -4.54 -18.91
C THR A 51 6.82 -4.21 -17.71
N SER A 52 7.25 -3.27 -16.85
CA SER A 52 6.52 -2.85 -15.65
C SER A 52 6.82 -1.41 -15.26
N GLY A 53 5.92 -0.79 -14.49
CA GLY A 53 6.16 0.52 -13.89
C GLY A 53 7.38 0.54 -12.97
N ALA A 54 7.68 -0.58 -12.30
CA ALA A 54 8.85 -0.72 -11.45
C ALA A 54 10.16 -0.67 -12.25
N GLU A 55 10.20 -1.31 -13.41
CA GLU A 55 11.35 -1.26 -14.31
C GLU A 55 11.55 0.15 -14.88
N ALA A 56 10.48 0.81 -15.30
CA ALA A 56 10.51 2.20 -15.75
C ALA A 56 11.02 3.13 -14.66
N GLN A 57 10.55 2.98 -13.42
CA GLN A 57 11.00 3.76 -12.27
C GLN A 57 12.48 3.55 -11.96
N ARG A 58 12.95 2.32 -12.01
CA ARG A 58 14.37 2.00 -11.83
C ARG A 58 15.23 2.69 -12.88
N PHE A 59 14.83 2.63 -14.14
CA PHE A 59 15.53 3.31 -15.24
C PHE A 59 15.51 4.83 -15.07
N PHE A 60 14.36 5.41 -14.77
CA PHE A 60 14.18 6.84 -14.51
C PHE A 60 15.13 7.35 -13.42
N LEU A 61 15.20 6.66 -12.28
CA LEU A 61 16.10 7.03 -11.19
C LEU A 61 17.58 6.84 -11.56
N ALA A 62 17.92 5.82 -12.34
CA ALA A 62 19.28 5.59 -12.81
C ALA A 62 19.76 6.64 -13.81
N THR A 63 18.85 7.28 -14.55
CA THR A 63 19.15 8.31 -15.57
C THR A 63 19.02 9.74 -15.06
N GLY A 64 18.86 9.94 -13.75
CA GLY A 64 18.88 11.27 -13.12
C GLY A 64 17.56 11.75 -12.54
N GLY A 65 16.46 11.00 -12.68
CA GLY A 65 15.20 11.35 -12.03
C GLY A 65 15.27 11.33 -10.50
N PRO A 66 14.48 12.16 -9.83
CA PRO A 66 13.52 13.14 -10.32
C PRO A 66 14.11 14.52 -10.64
N VAL A 67 15.42 14.68 -10.55
CA VAL A 67 16.08 15.98 -10.85
C VAL A 67 16.05 16.29 -12.35
N SER A 68 16.14 15.25 -13.18
CA SER A 68 16.15 15.35 -14.62
C SER A 68 15.35 14.23 -15.25
N ASP A 69 14.28 14.55 -15.98
CA ASP A 69 13.48 13.59 -16.74
C ASP A 69 13.84 13.63 -18.21
N LEU A 70 15.02 13.10 -18.55
CA LEU A 70 15.56 13.12 -19.91
C LEU A 70 14.71 12.36 -20.92
N HIS A 71 13.96 11.36 -20.47
CA HIS A 71 13.14 10.49 -21.31
C HIS A 71 11.63 10.81 -21.23
N GLY A 72 11.22 11.80 -20.46
CA GLY A 72 9.82 12.19 -20.33
C GLY A 72 8.94 11.12 -19.67
N LEU A 73 9.52 10.26 -18.84
CA LEU A 73 8.83 9.13 -18.21
C LEU A 73 7.92 9.55 -17.04
N ASP A 74 8.25 10.65 -16.38
CA ASP A 74 7.47 11.22 -15.28
C ASP A 74 6.67 12.42 -15.77
N ARG A 75 5.51 12.17 -16.32
CA ARG A 75 4.70 13.15 -17.02
C ARG A 75 4.15 14.25 -16.12
N ASP A 76 3.79 13.95 -14.90
CA ASP A 76 3.21 14.90 -13.95
C ASP A 76 4.27 15.54 -13.02
N GLY A 77 5.50 15.04 -13.04
CA GLY A 77 6.62 15.59 -12.29
C GLY A 77 6.54 15.25 -10.79
N ASP A 78 5.93 14.13 -10.44
CA ASP A 78 5.76 13.71 -9.05
C ASP A 78 6.91 12.81 -8.55
N GLY A 79 7.85 12.45 -9.43
CA GLY A 79 8.96 11.55 -9.13
C GLY A 79 8.65 10.07 -9.38
N ASN A 80 7.49 9.76 -9.97
CA ASN A 80 7.08 8.39 -10.26
C ASN A 80 6.90 8.20 -11.78
N ALA A 81 7.82 7.45 -12.38
CA ALA A 81 7.79 7.20 -13.81
C ALA A 81 6.65 6.27 -14.21
N CYS A 82 6.02 6.56 -15.33
CA CYS A 82 5.00 5.73 -15.96
C CYS A 82 3.88 5.32 -14.97
N GLU A 83 3.60 4.03 -14.87
CA GLU A 83 2.57 3.46 -14.00
C GLU A 83 3.05 3.18 -12.56
N TRP A 84 4.27 3.58 -12.19
CA TRP A 84 4.83 3.31 -10.87
C TRP A 84 3.98 3.88 -9.74
N GLY A 85 3.50 5.11 -9.89
CA GLY A 85 2.60 5.72 -8.91
C GLY A 85 1.30 4.94 -8.68
N LYS A 86 0.73 4.34 -9.74
CA LYS A 86 -0.45 3.47 -9.63
C LYS A 86 -0.10 2.18 -8.88
N THR A 87 1.07 1.60 -9.15
CA THR A 87 1.56 0.42 -8.44
C THR A 87 1.67 0.67 -6.94
N LEU A 88 2.23 1.80 -6.54
CA LEU A 88 2.33 2.21 -5.13
C LEU A 88 0.95 2.34 -4.47
N ARG A 89 0.02 3.05 -5.12
CA ARG A 89 -1.35 3.23 -4.60
C ARG A 89 -2.10 1.91 -4.48
N SER A 90 -1.96 1.02 -5.45
CA SER A 90 -2.59 -0.31 -5.43
C SER A 90 -2.07 -1.15 -4.26
N SER A 91 -0.77 -1.16 -4.03
CA SER A 91 -0.17 -1.87 -2.89
C SER A 91 -0.68 -1.35 -1.54
N VAL A 92 -0.72 -0.03 -1.36
CA VAL A 92 -1.27 0.60 -0.14
C VAL A 92 -2.75 0.25 0.07
N SER A 93 -3.54 0.25 -1.01
CA SER A 93 -4.95 -0.14 -0.96
C SER A 93 -5.12 -1.59 -0.52
N SER A 94 -4.32 -2.50 -1.06
CA SER A 94 -4.32 -3.92 -0.69
C SER A 94 -3.94 -4.12 0.78
N HIS A 95 -2.96 -3.39 1.28
CA HIS A 95 -2.60 -3.42 2.70
C HIS A 95 -3.74 -2.93 3.59
N ARG A 96 -4.39 -1.82 3.24
CA ARG A 96 -5.55 -1.30 3.99
C ARG A 96 -6.70 -2.30 4.04
N GLN A 97 -7.00 -2.97 2.93
CA GLN A 97 -8.03 -4.01 2.87
C GLN A 97 -7.65 -5.22 3.74
N TYR A 98 -6.38 -5.62 3.72
CA TYR A 98 -5.90 -6.70 4.57
C TYR A 98 -6.10 -6.36 6.05
N VAL A 99 -5.68 -5.19 6.51
CA VAL A 99 -5.86 -4.74 7.90
C VAL A 99 -7.34 -4.65 8.27
N ALA A 100 -8.20 -4.11 7.39
CA ALA A 100 -9.64 -4.03 7.63
C ALA A 100 -10.29 -5.41 7.81
N ARG A 101 -9.87 -6.41 7.02
CA ARG A 101 -10.35 -7.80 7.18
C ARG A 101 -9.92 -8.40 8.50
N GLN A 102 -8.69 -8.17 8.94
CA GLN A 102 -8.18 -8.63 10.23
C GLN A 102 -8.98 -8.05 11.39
N THR A 103 -9.24 -6.75 11.38
CA THR A 103 -10.00 -6.07 12.43
C THR A 103 -11.47 -6.49 12.46
N SER A 104 -12.10 -6.74 11.31
CA SER A 104 -13.49 -7.22 11.25
C SER A 104 -13.60 -8.68 11.71
N ALA A 105 -12.64 -9.53 11.36
CA ALA A 105 -12.58 -10.89 11.86
C ALA A 105 -12.40 -10.93 13.39
N ALA A 106 -11.55 -10.09 13.95
CA ALA A 106 -11.37 -9.97 15.39
C ALA A 106 -12.65 -9.50 16.11
N ARG A 107 -13.39 -8.54 15.50
CA ARG A 107 -14.69 -8.09 16.02
C ARG A 107 -15.75 -9.19 15.98
N SER A 108 -15.84 -9.97 14.91
CA SER A 108 -16.81 -11.07 14.81
C SER A 108 -16.51 -12.19 15.82
N TYR A 109 -15.24 -12.43 16.12
CA TYR A 109 -14.85 -13.39 17.15
C TYR A 109 -15.24 -12.93 18.56
N GLN A 110 -15.19 -11.62 18.83
CA GLN A 110 -15.65 -11.05 20.10
C GLN A 110 -17.18 -11.01 20.24
N SER A 111 -17.92 -10.91 19.13
CA SER A 111 -19.39 -10.88 19.14
C SER A 111 -20.05 -12.27 19.23
N SER A 112 -19.29 -13.36 19.03
CA SER A 112 -19.75 -14.73 19.18
C SER A 112 -19.62 -15.27 20.62
N SER A 113 -19.50 -14.41 21.61
CA SER A 113 -19.49 -14.82 23.01
C SER A 113 -20.80 -15.52 23.34
N ARG A 114 -20.71 -16.80 23.80
CA ARG A 114 -21.86 -17.59 24.21
C ARG A 114 -22.61 -16.86 25.32
N CYS A 115 -23.91 -16.72 25.13
CA CYS A 115 -24.79 -16.25 26.19
C CYS A 115 -25.00 -17.35 27.24
N TYR A 116 -24.79 -17.02 28.49
CA TYR A 116 -25.03 -17.87 29.66
C TYR A 116 -26.20 -17.32 30.43
N VAL A 117 -26.99 -18.21 31.01
CA VAL A 117 -28.10 -17.86 31.91
C VAL A 117 -27.64 -17.96 33.35
N GLY A 118 -27.75 -16.90 34.09
CA GLY A 118 -27.43 -16.90 35.52
C GLY A 118 -28.54 -17.49 36.38
N PRO A 119 -28.26 -17.84 37.65
CA PRO A 119 -29.24 -18.46 38.56
C PRO A 119 -30.48 -17.61 38.83
N ARG A 120 -30.47 -16.32 38.53
CA ARG A 120 -31.59 -15.38 38.65
C ARG A 120 -32.30 -15.08 37.31
N GLY A 121 -32.02 -15.88 36.26
CA GLY A 121 -32.65 -15.76 34.95
C GLY A 121 -32.08 -14.67 34.03
N GLY A 122 -31.06 -13.89 34.47
CA GLY A 122 -30.40 -12.91 33.62
C GLY A 122 -29.38 -13.56 32.71
N SER A 123 -29.37 -13.18 31.41
CA SER A 123 -28.35 -13.62 30.45
C SER A 123 -27.09 -12.74 30.53
N TYR A 124 -25.92 -13.35 30.34
CA TYR A 124 -24.64 -12.70 30.36
C TYR A 124 -23.64 -13.36 29.42
N THR A 125 -22.65 -12.60 28.96
CA THR A 125 -21.46 -13.13 28.28
C THR A 125 -20.26 -13.08 29.21
N ILE A 126 -19.23 -13.89 28.92
CA ILE A 126 -17.96 -13.81 29.63
C ILE A 126 -16.98 -13.01 28.78
N THR A 127 -16.43 -11.94 29.32
CA THR A 127 -15.39 -11.13 28.68
C THR A 127 -14.07 -11.91 28.61
N PRO A 128 -13.12 -11.52 27.72
CA PRO A 128 -11.79 -12.12 27.68
C PRO A 128 -11.02 -12.06 29.02
N SER A 129 -11.38 -11.09 29.88
CA SER A 129 -10.83 -10.98 31.25
C SER A 129 -11.53 -11.87 32.27
N GLY A 130 -12.52 -12.69 31.88
CA GLY A 130 -13.28 -13.59 32.76
C GLY A 130 -14.43 -12.95 33.52
N SER A 131 -14.74 -11.68 33.28
CA SER A 131 -15.82 -10.97 33.93
C SER A 131 -17.17 -11.20 33.23
N LYS A 132 -18.26 -11.25 34.01
CA LYS A 132 -19.61 -11.37 33.46
C LYS A 132 -20.10 -10.01 32.92
N ASN A 133 -20.55 -10.02 31.68
CA ASN A 133 -21.16 -8.85 31.02
C ASN A 133 -22.65 -9.12 30.77
N TYR A 134 -23.51 -8.47 31.51
CA TYR A 134 -24.97 -8.64 31.43
C TYR A 134 -25.62 -7.82 30.32
N GLY A 135 -24.89 -6.92 29.67
CA GLY A 135 -25.35 -6.15 28.52
C GLY A 135 -24.96 -6.74 27.16
N GLY A 136 -24.31 -7.90 27.12
CA GLY A 136 -23.75 -8.50 25.92
C GLY A 136 -24.62 -9.56 25.23
N CYS A 137 -25.78 -9.83 25.76
CA CYS A 137 -26.82 -10.67 25.20
C CYS A 137 -28.11 -9.90 24.99
#